data_5db31cf0110fa5e25aa5e3dbffb59e5c
#
_entry.id   5db31cf0110fa5e25aa5e3dbffb59e5c
#
_cell.length_a   1.000
_cell.length_b   1.000
_cell.length_c   1.000
_cell.angle_alpha   90.00
_cell.angle_beta   90.00
_cell.angle_gamma   90.00
#
_symmetry.space_group_name_H-M   'P 1'
#
loop_
_entity.id
_entity.type
_entity.pdbx_description
1 polymer ?
#
loop_
_entity_poly.entity_id
_entity_poly.type
_entity_poly.pdbx_seq_one_letter_code
_entity_poly.pdbx_strand_id
1 'polypeptide(L)'
;MNLGEVFAERLVRLDAEDRALEGIHTPASALGAVKIGVTAQFLERADEYHRNYLNLDYWRFLLERAFQEIGEIHEPSLIIDIGSGSGNSVIPLADRFPDANIVATDISPQLLAILRDFLNKRDDAKNSEGGEGRFALVCVDAADANYLPGVADFAVGAAILHHILDPAKVLASCHRALKPGGWAIFFEPFEAGNTIVRMSYERILAGASATEKQTDAMRLLQRMVADYTVRQRAKSDPVFLGLDDKWMFTRTYFERIRSEQGWAELVTYALNVCPTMLRNQAEVHLKLGAQLPPSALPDWAWTIIDETDAAISDDLRREWAQEAAVMFRKAL
;
A
#
# COMPACT_ATOMS: atom_id res chain seq x y z
N MET A 1 -6.02 13.28 -21.34
CA MET A 1 -6.31 13.84 -19.97
C MET A 1 -5.42 15.04 -19.72
N ASN A 2 -5.98 16.18 -19.29
CA ASN A 2 -5.23 17.40 -18.98
C ASN A 2 -4.80 17.41 -17.50
N LEU A 3 -3.51 17.21 -17.22
CA LEU A 3 -2.97 17.17 -15.86
C LEU A 3 -3.06 18.53 -15.14
N GLY A 4 -3.17 19.65 -15.84
CA GLY A 4 -3.43 20.97 -15.24
C GLY A 4 -4.83 21.12 -14.62
N GLU A 5 -5.73 20.18 -14.89
CA GLU A 5 -7.06 20.09 -14.26
C GLU A 5 -7.05 19.16 -13.04
N VAL A 6 -5.93 18.50 -12.74
CA VAL A 6 -5.79 17.58 -11.61
C VAL A 6 -4.83 18.12 -10.54
N PHE A 7 -3.71 18.74 -10.96
CA PHE A 7 -2.69 19.25 -10.03
C PHE A 7 -2.74 20.78 -9.97
N ALA A 8 -2.59 21.32 -8.75
CA ALA A 8 -2.57 22.78 -8.51
C ALA A 8 -1.26 23.45 -8.97
N GLU A 9 -0.24 22.67 -9.26
CA GLU A 9 1.06 23.16 -9.70
C GLU A 9 1.43 22.67 -11.10
N ARG A 10 2.36 23.36 -11.72
CA ARG A 10 2.85 23.00 -13.05
C ARG A 10 3.61 21.68 -12.98
N LEU A 11 3.24 20.74 -13.83
CA LEU A 11 3.99 19.51 -14.06
C LEU A 11 4.96 19.68 -15.24
N VAL A 12 6.11 19.03 -15.12
CA VAL A 12 7.17 18.96 -16.16
C VAL A 12 7.46 17.50 -16.46
N ARG A 13 7.97 17.20 -17.64
CA ARG A 13 8.34 15.83 -18.04
C ARG A 13 9.74 15.49 -17.52
N LEU A 14 9.94 14.23 -17.11
CA LEU A 14 11.23 13.71 -16.65
C LEU A 14 12.14 13.23 -17.79
N ASP A 15 11.63 13.06 -19.01
CA ASP A 15 12.38 12.54 -20.16
C ASP A 15 13.52 13.46 -20.64
N ALA A 16 13.51 14.74 -20.23
CA ALA A 16 14.60 15.66 -20.50
C ALA A 16 15.96 15.22 -19.89
N GLU A 17 15.90 14.47 -18.77
CA GLU A 17 17.07 13.98 -18.04
C GLU A 17 17.38 12.50 -18.36
N ASP A 18 16.35 11.69 -18.62
CA ASP A 18 16.48 10.25 -18.91
C ASP A 18 15.36 9.77 -19.84
N ARG A 19 15.72 9.31 -21.03
CA ARG A 19 14.77 8.75 -22.01
C ARG A 19 14.00 7.53 -21.49
N ALA A 20 14.55 6.78 -20.51
CA ALA A 20 13.85 5.68 -19.87
C ALA A 20 12.61 6.16 -19.10
N LEU A 21 12.51 7.45 -18.79
CA LEU A 21 11.40 8.07 -18.06
C LEU A 21 10.42 8.83 -18.99
N GLU A 22 10.44 8.55 -20.29
CA GLU A 22 9.52 9.16 -21.27
C GLU A 22 8.06 8.97 -20.83
N GLY A 23 7.27 10.05 -20.91
CA GLY A 23 5.86 10.06 -20.56
C GLY A 23 5.57 10.15 -19.06
N ILE A 24 6.59 10.21 -18.19
CA ILE A 24 6.44 10.44 -16.77
C ILE A 24 6.59 11.93 -16.47
N HIS A 25 5.67 12.45 -15.67
CA HIS A 25 5.66 13.85 -15.23
C HIS A 25 6.10 13.96 -13.77
N THR A 26 6.51 15.15 -13.35
CA THR A 26 6.77 15.48 -11.94
C THR A 26 6.39 16.94 -11.68
N PRO A 27 6.00 17.32 -10.46
CA PRO A 27 5.89 18.73 -10.09
C PRO A 27 7.18 19.48 -10.32
N ALA A 28 7.09 20.67 -10.90
CA ALA A 28 8.29 21.49 -11.18
C ALA A 28 9.07 21.81 -9.90
N SER A 29 8.39 21.94 -8.77
CA SER A 29 8.96 22.14 -7.44
C SER A 29 9.72 20.91 -6.90
N ALA A 30 9.38 19.70 -7.37
CA ALA A 30 10.00 18.44 -6.95
C ALA A 30 11.20 18.04 -7.82
N LEU A 31 11.47 18.76 -8.91
CA LEU A 31 12.59 18.45 -9.80
C LEU A 31 13.93 18.62 -9.04
N GLY A 32 14.71 17.55 -8.97
CA GLY A 32 15.97 17.54 -8.23
C GLY A 32 15.83 17.47 -6.69
N ALA A 33 14.61 17.33 -6.15
CA ALA A 33 14.41 17.20 -4.71
C ALA A 33 14.97 15.87 -4.18
N VAL A 34 15.58 15.95 -2.98
CA VAL A 34 16.05 14.74 -2.26
C VAL A 34 14.87 13.98 -1.70
N LYS A 35 14.77 12.69 -2.01
CA LYS A 35 13.70 11.80 -1.52
C LYS A 35 14.06 11.30 -0.13
N ILE A 36 13.49 11.91 0.91
CA ILE A 36 13.74 11.57 2.32
C ILE A 36 12.83 10.41 2.74
N GLY A 37 13.41 9.44 3.47
CA GLY A 37 12.65 8.29 4.01
C GLY A 37 12.23 7.26 2.97
N VAL A 38 12.83 7.29 1.78
CA VAL A 38 12.64 6.31 0.70
C VAL A 38 13.87 5.44 0.60
N THR A 39 13.68 4.13 0.59
CA THR A 39 14.80 3.18 0.57
C THR A 39 15.16 2.76 -0.86
N ALA A 40 16.34 2.14 -0.98
CA ALA A 40 16.90 1.69 -2.26
C ALA A 40 16.00 0.68 -3.00
N GLN A 41 15.14 -0.09 -2.29
CA GLN A 41 14.30 -1.09 -2.96
C GLN A 41 13.28 -0.44 -3.91
N PHE A 42 12.79 0.76 -3.60
CA PHE A 42 11.84 1.46 -4.46
C PHE A 42 12.53 2.26 -5.58
N LEU A 43 13.78 2.68 -5.39
CA LEU A 43 14.50 3.52 -6.33
C LEU A 43 15.49 2.72 -7.22
N GLU A 44 16.39 1.96 -6.58
CA GLU A 44 17.49 1.29 -7.26
C GLU A 44 17.19 -0.14 -7.66
N ARG A 45 16.24 -0.81 -6.96
CA ARG A 45 15.86 -2.22 -7.17
C ARG A 45 14.40 -2.40 -7.61
N ALA A 46 13.89 -1.46 -8.40
CA ALA A 46 12.51 -1.46 -8.87
C ALA A 46 12.11 -2.75 -9.61
N ASP A 47 13.00 -3.30 -10.44
CA ASP A 47 12.76 -4.58 -11.15
C ASP A 47 12.64 -5.78 -10.21
N GLU A 48 13.45 -5.81 -9.15
CA GLU A 48 13.38 -6.86 -8.12
C GLU A 48 12.07 -6.73 -7.33
N TYR A 49 11.74 -5.50 -6.94
CA TYR A 49 10.47 -5.20 -6.27
C TYR A 49 9.27 -5.64 -7.12
N HIS A 50 9.25 -5.26 -8.40
CA HIS A 50 8.20 -5.67 -9.33
C HIS A 50 8.02 -7.19 -9.40
N ARG A 51 9.12 -7.95 -9.58
CA ARG A 51 9.07 -9.42 -9.66
C ARG A 51 8.57 -10.07 -8.37
N ASN A 52 8.89 -9.49 -7.21
CA ASN A 52 8.55 -10.08 -5.91
C ASN A 52 7.12 -9.76 -5.47
N TYR A 53 6.59 -8.58 -5.85
CA TYR A 53 5.35 -8.06 -5.27
C TYR A 53 4.21 -7.85 -6.26
N LEU A 54 4.41 -8.04 -7.56
CA LEU A 54 3.30 -7.95 -8.52
C LEU A 54 2.35 -9.15 -8.32
N ASN A 55 1.10 -8.85 -7.96
CA ASN A 55 0.05 -9.86 -7.79
C ASN A 55 -1.32 -9.28 -8.16
N LEU A 56 -1.60 -9.20 -9.46
CA LEU A 56 -2.81 -8.57 -9.99
C LEU A 56 -4.10 -9.25 -9.53
N ASP A 57 -4.10 -10.59 -9.41
CA ASP A 57 -5.31 -11.34 -9.03
C ASP A 57 -5.68 -11.07 -7.57
N TYR A 58 -4.69 -10.99 -6.68
CA TYR A 58 -4.91 -10.64 -5.28
C TYR A 58 -5.47 -9.23 -5.15
N TRP A 59 -4.88 -8.26 -5.84
CA TRP A 59 -5.33 -6.87 -5.77
C TRP A 59 -6.68 -6.66 -6.45
N ARG A 60 -6.97 -7.38 -7.54
CA ARG A 60 -8.31 -7.39 -8.14
C ARG A 60 -9.35 -7.88 -7.13
N PHE A 61 -9.07 -8.99 -6.45
CA PHE A 61 -9.97 -9.53 -5.42
C PHE A 61 -10.22 -8.52 -4.29
N LEU A 62 -9.17 -7.86 -3.77
CA LEU A 62 -9.31 -6.87 -2.68
C LEU A 62 -10.10 -5.63 -3.12
N LEU A 63 -9.83 -5.11 -4.30
CA LEU A 63 -10.53 -3.94 -4.85
C LEU A 63 -12.01 -4.26 -5.11
N GLU A 64 -12.32 -5.39 -5.73
CA GLU A 64 -13.72 -5.78 -5.95
C GLU A 64 -14.49 -5.91 -4.63
N ARG A 65 -13.87 -6.47 -3.61
CA ARG A 65 -14.46 -6.55 -2.28
C ARG A 65 -14.68 -5.15 -1.68
N ALA A 66 -13.71 -4.23 -1.80
CA ALA A 66 -13.87 -2.86 -1.33
C ALA A 66 -15.04 -2.15 -2.04
N PHE A 67 -15.17 -2.33 -3.35
CA PHE A 67 -16.28 -1.75 -4.10
C PHE A 67 -17.64 -2.37 -3.72
N GLN A 68 -17.69 -3.66 -3.39
CA GLN A 68 -18.91 -4.30 -2.86
C GLN A 68 -19.32 -3.70 -1.50
N GLU A 69 -18.37 -3.42 -0.61
CA GLU A 69 -18.64 -2.79 0.70
C GLU A 69 -19.11 -1.33 0.56
N ILE A 70 -18.64 -0.60 -0.44
CA ILE A 70 -19.11 0.75 -0.76
C ILE A 70 -20.56 0.75 -1.27
N GLY A 71 -20.98 -0.32 -1.95
CA GLY A 71 -22.31 -0.48 -2.51
C GLY A 71 -22.46 0.13 -3.90
N GLU A 72 -23.47 0.96 -4.12
CA GLU A 72 -23.74 1.53 -5.44
C GLU A 72 -22.65 2.53 -5.85
N ILE A 73 -22.01 2.28 -6.99
CA ILE A 73 -20.92 3.08 -7.54
C ILE A 73 -21.37 3.60 -8.92
N HIS A 74 -21.33 4.91 -9.09
CA HIS A 74 -21.42 5.51 -10.42
C HIS A 74 -20.08 5.35 -11.15
N GLU A 75 -20.11 5.20 -12.48
CA GLU A 75 -18.90 5.13 -13.29
C GLU A 75 -18.00 6.34 -13.02
N PRO A 76 -16.75 6.14 -12.53
CA PRO A 76 -15.88 7.23 -12.21
C PRO A 76 -15.33 7.89 -13.48
N SER A 77 -15.18 9.20 -13.45
CA SER A 77 -14.53 9.95 -14.52
C SER A 77 -13.02 10.04 -14.30
N LEU A 78 -12.59 10.11 -13.02
CA LEU A 78 -11.19 10.21 -12.63
C LEU A 78 -10.92 9.41 -11.36
N ILE A 79 -9.88 8.58 -11.42
CA ILE A 79 -9.30 7.87 -10.28
C ILE A 79 -7.86 8.37 -10.08
N ILE A 80 -7.50 8.69 -8.85
CA ILE A 80 -6.11 8.95 -8.44
C ILE A 80 -5.60 7.70 -7.72
N ASP A 81 -4.56 7.09 -8.24
CA ASP A 81 -3.88 5.95 -7.62
C ASP A 81 -2.58 6.43 -6.96
N ILE A 82 -2.43 6.17 -5.67
CA ILE A 82 -1.40 6.70 -4.80
C ILE A 82 -0.43 5.59 -4.41
N GLY A 83 0.85 5.75 -4.73
CA GLY A 83 1.83 4.70 -4.57
C GLY A 83 1.57 3.55 -5.54
N SER A 84 1.36 3.88 -6.81
CA SER A 84 0.97 2.94 -7.86
C SER A 84 1.98 1.81 -8.08
N GLY A 85 3.22 2.03 -7.66
CA GLY A 85 4.29 1.08 -7.91
C GLY A 85 4.35 0.67 -9.39
N SER A 86 4.43 -0.61 -9.63
CA SER A 86 4.43 -1.18 -10.98
C SER A 86 3.03 -1.62 -11.46
N GLY A 87 1.93 -1.23 -10.76
CA GLY A 87 0.57 -1.32 -11.27
C GLY A 87 -0.37 -2.31 -10.57
N ASN A 88 -0.09 -2.71 -9.36
CA ASN A 88 -0.92 -3.65 -8.59
C ASN A 88 -2.39 -3.21 -8.47
N SER A 89 -2.64 -1.93 -8.27
CA SER A 89 -3.99 -1.33 -8.21
C SER A 89 -4.43 -0.79 -9.57
N VAL A 90 -3.53 -0.11 -10.29
CA VAL A 90 -3.85 0.56 -11.58
C VAL A 90 -4.44 -0.40 -12.60
N ILE A 91 -3.85 -1.60 -12.77
CA ILE A 91 -4.31 -2.55 -13.77
C ILE A 91 -5.71 -3.10 -13.45
N PRO A 92 -5.99 -3.60 -12.22
CA PRO A 92 -7.35 -3.99 -11.86
C PRO A 92 -8.38 -2.85 -11.94
N LEU A 93 -8.01 -1.62 -11.56
CA LEU A 93 -8.88 -0.44 -11.72
C LEU A 93 -9.18 -0.13 -13.17
N ALA A 94 -8.17 -0.22 -14.04
CA ALA A 94 -8.33 -0.04 -15.48
C ALA A 94 -9.24 -1.10 -16.12
N ASP A 95 -9.17 -2.34 -15.64
CA ASP A 95 -10.06 -3.43 -16.08
C ASP A 95 -11.50 -3.22 -15.61
N ARG A 96 -11.68 -2.76 -14.38
CA ARG A 96 -12.98 -2.55 -13.75
C ARG A 96 -13.71 -1.33 -14.29
N PHE A 97 -12.98 -0.25 -14.63
CA PHE A 97 -13.50 1.03 -15.10
C PHE A 97 -12.82 1.42 -16.42
N PRO A 98 -13.24 0.83 -17.54
CA PRO A 98 -12.58 0.99 -18.83
C PRO A 98 -12.65 2.43 -19.38
N ASP A 99 -13.65 3.22 -18.96
CA ASP A 99 -13.83 4.60 -19.42
C ASP A 99 -13.24 5.64 -18.46
N ALA A 100 -12.77 5.24 -17.29
CA ALA A 100 -12.17 6.15 -16.32
C ALA A 100 -10.77 6.61 -16.75
N ASN A 101 -10.48 7.87 -16.51
CA ASN A 101 -9.10 8.36 -16.47
C ASN A 101 -8.41 7.91 -15.18
N ILE A 102 -7.15 7.51 -15.25
CA ILE A 102 -6.37 7.11 -14.08
C ILE A 102 -5.07 7.92 -14.04
N VAL A 103 -4.90 8.65 -12.92
CA VAL A 103 -3.63 9.32 -12.59
C VAL A 103 -2.89 8.41 -11.61
N ALA A 104 -1.86 7.76 -12.08
CA ALA A 104 -0.99 6.89 -11.29
C ALA A 104 0.17 7.71 -10.73
N THR A 105 0.30 7.75 -9.40
CA THR A 105 1.35 8.52 -8.73
C THR A 105 2.25 7.60 -7.90
N ASP A 106 3.55 7.84 -7.97
CA ASP A 106 4.55 7.13 -7.17
C ASP A 106 5.78 8.00 -6.93
N ILE A 107 6.52 7.74 -5.88
CA ILE A 107 7.79 8.41 -5.60
C ILE A 107 8.93 7.86 -6.44
N SER A 108 8.79 6.65 -6.98
CA SER A 108 9.77 5.95 -7.82
C SER A 108 9.44 6.12 -9.32
N PRO A 109 10.19 6.93 -10.06
CA PRO A 109 10.00 7.03 -11.50
C PRO A 109 10.34 5.72 -12.23
N GLN A 110 11.20 4.86 -11.65
CA GLN A 110 11.54 3.54 -12.19
C GLN A 110 10.35 2.59 -12.14
N LEU A 111 9.60 2.55 -11.02
CA LEU A 111 8.37 1.75 -10.90
C LEU A 111 7.29 2.26 -11.88
N LEU A 112 7.16 3.57 -12.02
CA LEU A 112 6.26 4.17 -13.01
C LEU A 112 6.67 3.83 -14.45
N ALA A 113 7.96 3.73 -14.75
CA ALA A 113 8.44 3.31 -16.07
C ALA A 113 8.04 1.85 -16.37
N ILE A 114 8.16 0.96 -15.39
CA ILE A 114 7.68 -0.44 -15.50
C ILE A 114 6.17 -0.46 -15.74
N LEU A 115 5.40 0.33 -14.98
CA LEU A 115 3.95 0.46 -15.16
C LEU A 115 3.60 0.97 -16.57
N ARG A 116 4.28 2.04 -17.06
CA ARG A 116 4.10 2.55 -18.41
C ARG A 116 4.27 1.44 -19.45
N ASP A 117 5.36 0.69 -19.35
CA ASP A 117 5.67 -0.39 -20.29
C ASP A 117 4.63 -1.52 -20.26
N PHE A 118 4.02 -1.74 -19.10
CA PHE A 118 2.91 -2.67 -18.95
C PHE A 118 1.63 -2.12 -19.61
N LEU A 119 1.28 -0.86 -19.35
CA LEU A 119 0.13 -0.19 -19.96
C LEU A 119 0.23 -0.11 -21.48
N ASN A 120 1.42 0.18 -22.03
CA ASN A 120 1.65 0.28 -23.48
C ASN A 120 1.44 -1.06 -24.22
N LYS A 121 1.49 -2.20 -23.52
CA LYS A 121 1.22 -3.52 -24.11
C LYS A 121 -0.27 -3.86 -24.16
N ARG A 122 -1.11 -3.06 -23.52
CA ARG A 122 -2.56 -3.27 -23.51
C ARG A 122 -3.18 -2.67 -24.77
N ASP A 123 -4.20 -3.34 -25.32
CA ASP A 123 -4.87 -2.87 -26.54
C ASP A 123 -5.69 -1.59 -26.31
N ASP A 124 -6.19 -1.37 -25.09
CA ASP A 124 -6.95 -0.18 -24.69
C ASP A 124 -6.08 1.10 -24.61
N ALA A 125 -4.76 0.97 -24.49
CA ALA A 125 -3.84 2.11 -24.53
C ALA A 125 -3.66 2.68 -25.94
N LYS A 126 -3.97 1.92 -27.00
CA LYS A 126 -3.74 2.28 -28.40
C LYS A 126 -4.81 3.14 -29.06
N ASN A 127 -5.95 3.39 -28.40
CA ASN A 127 -7.12 4.05 -28.98
C ASN A 127 -7.11 5.58 -28.93
N SER A 128 -5.99 6.21 -28.62
CA SER A 128 -5.85 7.66 -28.72
C SER A 128 -5.01 8.08 -29.93
N GLU A 129 -5.57 8.02 -31.13
CA GLU A 129 -5.11 8.81 -32.26
C GLU A 129 -5.23 10.29 -31.87
N GLY A 130 -4.14 10.90 -31.38
CA GLY A 130 -4.11 12.35 -31.13
C GLY A 130 -3.75 12.80 -29.73
N GLY A 131 -3.06 12.01 -28.90
CA GLY A 131 -2.16 12.63 -27.91
C GLY A 131 -2.48 12.62 -26.44
N GLU A 132 -3.67 12.29 -25.93
CA GLU A 132 -3.88 12.21 -24.49
C GLU A 132 -4.59 10.91 -24.11
N GLY A 133 -3.82 9.87 -23.73
CA GLY A 133 -4.35 8.62 -23.23
C GLY A 133 -5.10 8.82 -21.90
N ARG A 134 -5.89 7.81 -21.50
CA ARG A 134 -6.62 7.80 -20.22
C ARG A 134 -5.71 7.59 -19.00
N PHE A 135 -4.44 7.30 -19.20
CA PHE A 135 -3.45 7.12 -18.13
C PHE A 135 -2.47 8.29 -18.09
N ALA A 136 -2.19 8.78 -16.90
CA ALA A 136 -1.10 9.72 -16.67
C ALA A 136 -0.23 9.21 -15.50
N LEU A 137 1.09 9.32 -15.68
CA LEU A 137 2.08 8.85 -14.71
C LEU A 137 2.78 10.06 -14.12
N VAL A 138 2.73 10.21 -12.79
CA VAL A 138 3.27 11.38 -12.09
C VAL A 138 4.16 10.93 -10.94
N CYS A 139 5.47 11.25 -11.07
CA CYS A 139 6.44 11.01 -10.01
C CYS A 139 6.34 12.11 -8.96
N VAL A 140 5.76 11.77 -7.78
CA VAL A 140 5.55 12.71 -6.69
C VAL A 140 5.56 11.98 -5.36
N ASP A 141 6.08 12.64 -4.30
CA ASP A 141 5.85 12.18 -2.93
C ASP A 141 4.36 12.37 -2.58
N ALA A 142 3.69 11.30 -2.17
CA ALA A 142 2.26 11.35 -1.85
C ALA A 142 1.93 12.35 -0.73
N ALA A 143 2.86 12.59 0.21
CA ALA A 143 2.69 13.58 1.27
C ALA A 143 2.75 15.04 0.76
N ASP A 144 3.37 15.26 -0.40
CA ASP A 144 3.52 16.58 -1.02
C ASP A 144 2.64 16.77 -2.25
N ALA A 145 1.87 15.76 -2.64
CA ALA A 145 0.98 15.81 -3.79
C ALA A 145 -0.11 16.89 -3.61
N ASN A 146 -0.10 17.89 -4.48
CA ASN A 146 -1.00 19.04 -4.40
C ASN A 146 -2.07 18.97 -5.50
N TYR A 147 -3.12 18.18 -5.24
CA TYR A 147 -4.26 18.03 -6.14
C TYR A 147 -5.20 19.23 -6.06
N LEU A 148 -5.85 19.57 -7.19
CA LEU A 148 -6.97 20.50 -7.21
C LEU A 148 -8.18 19.92 -6.45
N PRO A 149 -9.03 20.78 -5.85
CA PRO A 149 -10.17 20.30 -5.09
C PRO A 149 -11.28 19.73 -5.98
N GLY A 150 -11.89 18.63 -5.55
CA GLY A 150 -13.12 18.08 -6.15
C GLY A 150 -12.96 17.52 -7.56
N VAL A 151 -11.78 16.99 -7.90
CA VAL A 151 -11.49 16.49 -9.26
C VAL A 151 -11.71 14.98 -9.41
N ALA A 152 -11.50 14.19 -8.36
CA ALA A 152 -11.50 12.73 -8.44
C ALA A 152 -12.76 12.11 -7.81
N ASP A 153 -13.21 11.00 -8.38
CA ASP A 153 -14.27 10.16 -7.83
C ASP A 153 -13.71 9.19 -6.78
N PHE A 154 -12.52 8.63 -7.06
CA PHE A 154 -11.79 7.75 -6.16
C PHE A 154 -10.34 8.20 -5.98
N ALA A 155 -9.81 8.00 -4.75
CA ALA A 155 -8.40 7.96 -4.44
C ALA A 155 -8.08 6.56 -3.89
N VAL A 156 -7.14 5.83 -4.51
CA VAL A 156 -6.84 4.44 -4.14
C VAL A 156 -5.37 4.33 -3.78
N GLY A 157 -5.05 3.59 -2.73
CA GLY A 157 -3.67 3.30 -2.34
C GLY A 157 -3.51 1.83 -1.92
N ALA A 158 -2.76 1.06 -2.69
CA ALA A 158 -2.52 -0.34 -2.45
C ALA A 158 -1.25 -0.51 -1.60
N ALA A 159 -1.39 -0.65 -0.27
CA ALA A 159 -0.28 -0.85 0.66
C ALA A 159 0.76 0.28 0.61
N ILE A 160 0.35 1.51 0.85
CA ILE A 160 1.21 2.70 0.70
C ILE A 160 1.34 3.54 1.97
N LEU A 161 0.27 3.73 2.75
CA LEU A 161 0.29 4.68 3.88
C LEU A 161 1.32 4.28 4.95
N HIS A 162 1.57 2.98 5.12
CA HIS A 162 2.53 2.51 6.11
C HIS A 162 4.00 2.80 5.74
N HIS A 163 4.29 3.15 4.50
CA HIS A 163 5.61 3.60 4.07
C HIS A 163 5.86 5.10 4.30
N ILE A 164 4.81 5.88 4.58
CA ILE A 164 4.87 7.34 4.64
C ILE A 164 5.02 7.81 6.08
N LEU A 165 5.89 8.80 6.34
CA LEU A 165 6.11 9.34 7.68
C LEU A 165 4.87 10.03 8.23
N ASP A 166 4.15 10.77 7.39
CA ASP A 166 2.93 11.50 7.77
C ASP A 166 1.74 11.10 6.87
N PRO A 167 1.09 9.93 7.14
CA PRO A 167 -0.07 9.50 6.36
C PRO A 167 -1.27 10.44 6.45
N ALA A 168 -1.35 11.26 7.52
CA ALA A 168 -2.43 12.22 7.68
C ALA A 168 -2.43 13.30 6.58
N LYS A 169 -1.24 13.72 6.11
CA LYS A 169 -1.12 14.64 4.97
C LYS A 169 -1.67 14.03 3.68
N VAL A 170 -1.36 12.75 3.42
CA VAL A 170 -1.88 12.04 2.25
C VAL A 170 -3.40 12.00 2.30
N LEU A 171 -3.98 11.60 3.42
CA LEU A 171 -5.43 11.53 3.60
C LEU A 171 -6.09 12.92 3.46
N ALA A 172 -5.47 13.98 3.96
CA ALA A 172 -5.95 15.35 3.75
C ALA A 172 -5.89 15.78 2.27
N SER A 173 -4.84 15.38 1.53
CA SER A 173 -4.72 15.62 0.10
C SER A 173 -5.79 14.88 -0.70
N CYS A 174 -6.07 13.61 -0.35
CA CYS A 174 -7.17 12.82 -0.91
C CYS A 174 -8.52 13.47 -0.63
N HIS A 175 -8.77 13.89 0.63
CA HIS A 175 -10.03 14.56 0.99
C HIS A 175 -10.26 15.81 0.15
N ARG A 176 -9.23 16.62 -0.08
CA ARG A 176 -9.33 17.81 -0.94
C ARG A 176 -9.62 17.41 -2.39
N ALA A 177 -8.89 16.43 -2.94
CA ALA A 177 -9.00 16.00 -4.33
C ALA A 177 -10.36 15.36 -4.68
N LEU A 178 -10.97 14.67 -3.74
CA LEU A 178 -12.22 13.98 -3.97
C LEU A 178 -13.41 14.93 -4.19
N LYS A 179 -14.27 14.55 -5.12
CA LYS A 179 -15.60 15.15 -5.29
C LYS A 179 -16.47 14.89 -4.05
N PRO A 180 -17.54 15.67 -3.81
CA PRO A 180 -18.55 15.30 -2.83
C PRO A 180 -19.03 13.86 -3.04
N GLY A 181 -19.10 13.08 -1.96
CA GLY A 181 -19.47 11.65 -2.01
C GLY A 181 -18.38 10.69 -2.49
N GLY A 182 -17.23 11.19 -2.95
CA GLY A 182 -16.08 10.38 -3.40
C GLY A 182 -15.41 9.60 -2.26
N TRP A 183 -14.69 8.53 -2.62
CA TRP A 183 -14.08 7.61 -1.68
C TRP A 183 -12.55 7.56 -1.79
N ALA A 184 -11.89 7.49 -0.64
CA ALA A 184 -10.48 7.12 -0.52
C ALA A 184 -10.40 5.69 0.03
N ILE A 185 -9.69 4.79 -0.67
CA ILE A 185 -9.62 3.36 -0.39
C ILE A 185 -8.15 2.97 -0.19
N PHE A 186 -7.84 2.41 0.99
CA PHE A 186 -6.49 1.96 1.34
C PHE A 186 -6.52 0.55 1.92
N PHE A 187 -5.38 -0.15 1.80
CA PHE A 187 -5.18 -1.50 2.34
C PHE A 187 -3.88 -1.49 3.15
N GLU A 188 -3.99 -1.65 4.48
CA GLU A 188 -2.88 -1.32 5.37
C GLU A 188 -2.68 -2.35 6.49
N PRO A 189 -1.44 -2.51 7.03
CA PRO A 189 -1.17 -3.37 8.17
C PRO A 189 -1.71 -2.76 9.47
N PHE A 190 -2.30 -3.62 10.31
CA PHE A 190 -2.89 -3.23 11.59
C PHE A 190 -2.11 -3.78 12.78
N GLU A 191 -1.95 -2.94 13.80
CA GLU A 191 -1.14 -3.26 14.98
C GLU A 191 -1.70 -4.44 15.78
N ALA A 192 -3.02 -4.54 15.93
CA ALA A 192 -3.64 -5.54 16.79
C ALA A 192 -3.28 -6.98 16.37
N GLY A 193 -3.52 -7.34 15.10
CA GLY A 193 -3.20 -8.68 14.61
C GLY A 193 -1.69 -8.94 14.52
N ASN A 194 -0.92 -7.94 14.09
CA ASN A 194 0.54 -8.05 14.02
C ASN A 194 1.20 -8.15 15.40
N THR A 195 0.58 -7.60 16.45
CA THR A 195 1.02 -7.81 17.84
C THR A 195 0.87 -9.27 18.25
N ILE A 196 -0.21 -9.95 17.85
CA ILE A 196 -0.39 -11.39 18.15
C ILE A 196 0.68 -12.22 17.42
N VAL A 197 0.97 -11.90 16.16
CA VAL A 197 2.08 -12.53 15.41
C VAL A 197 3.39 -12.34 16.16
N ARG A 198 3.71 -11.14 16.58
CA ARG A 198 4.91 -10.84 17.36
C ARG A 198 4.98 -11.65 18.65
N MET A 199 3.90 -11.67 19.43
CA MET A 199 3.85 -12.44 20.70
C MET A 199 4.06 -13.94 20.46
N SER A 200 3.50 -14.49 19.38
CA SER A 200 3.71 -15.89 18.99
C SER A 200 5.19 -16.16 18.66
N TYR A 201 5.83 -15.26 17.92
CA TYR A 201 7.25 -15.37 17.58
C TYR A 201 8.13 -15.21 18.82
N GLU A 202 7.84 -14.29 19.73
CA GLU A 202 8.53 -14.15 21.02
C GLU A 202 8.44 -15.44 21.84
N ARG A 203 7.28 -16.09 21.89
CA ARG A 203 7.07 -17.38 22.56
C ARG A 203 7.92 -18.49 21.93
N ILE A 204 7.94 -18.57 20.60
CA ILE A 204 8.81 -19.52 19.87
C ILE A 204 10.28 -19.26 20.20
N LEU A 205 10.75 -18.03 20.10
CA LEU A 205 12.13 -17.66 20.38
C LEU A 205 12.54 -17.92 21.84
N ALA A 206 11.62 -17.76 22.78
CA ALA A 206 11.86 -18.08 24.19
C ALA A 206 12.05 -19.59 24.41
N GLY A 207 11.28 -20.44 23.70
CA GLY A 207 11.35 -21.90 23.79
C GLY A 207 12.53 -22.51 23.03
N ALA A 208 13.11 -21.80 22.07
CA ALA A 208 14.18 -22.31 21.21
C ALA A 208 15.52 -22.48 21.96
N SER A 209 16.20 -23.60 21.75
CA SER A 209 17.58 -23.85 22.21
C SER A 209 18.59 -22.88 21.58
N ALA A 210 19.78 -22.80 22.16
CA ALA A 210 20.85 -21.96 21.62
C ALA A 210 21.23 -22.33 20.17
N THR A 211 21.20 -23.62 19.83
CA THR A 211 21.47 -24.09 18.46
C THR A 211 20.37 -23.73 17.50
N GLU A 212 19.10 -23.92 17.88
CA GLU A 212 17.94 -23.58 17.05
C GLU A 212 17.91 -22.08 16.74
N LYS A 213 18.25 -21.20 17.69
CA LYS A 213 18.33 -19.74 17.49
C LYS A 213 19.29 -19.30 16.39
N GLN A 214 20.20 -20.16 15.97
CA GLN A 214 21.16 -19.89 14.88
C GLN A 214 20.62 -20.28 13.49
N THR A 215 19.46 -20.92 13.39
CA THR A 215 18.84 -21.24 12.09
C THR A 215 18.31 -19.97 11.41
N ASP A 216 18.25 -20.00 10.07
CA ASP A 216 17.78 -18.85 9.29
C ASP A 216 16.30 -18.51 9.59
N ALA A 217 15.48 -19.53 9.85
CA ALA A 217 14.10 -19.33 10.25
C ALA A 217 14.00 -18.57 11.58
N MET A 218 14.75 -18.98 12.61
CA MET A 218 14.74 -18.28 13.90
C MET A 218 15.33 -16.87 13.83
N ARG A 219 16.36 -16.67 13.02
CA ARG A 219 16.91 -15.34 12.74
C ARG A 219 15.89 -14.44 12.03
N LEU A 220 15.08 -15.01 11.13
CA LEU A 220 13.94 -14.27 10.53
C LEU A 220 12.95 -13.86 11.60
N LEU A 221 12.50 -14.77 12.48
CA LEU A 221 11.56 -14.42 13.56
C LEU A 221 12.14 -13.33 14.47
N GLN A 222 13.43 -13.37 14.78
CA GLN A 222 14.11 -12.31 15.57
C GLN A 222 14.02 -10.95 14.86
N ARG A 223 14.28 -10.91 13.54
CA ARG A 223 14.14 -9.68 12.74
C ARG A 223 12.70 -9.16 12.72
N MET A 224 11.72 -10.06 12.53
CA MET A 224 10.30 -9.68 12.53
C MET A 224 9.86 -9.11 13.89
N VAL A 225 10.27 -9.72 15.00
CA VAL A 225 9.98 -9.20 16.35
C VAL A 225 10.60 -7.83 16.55
N ALA A 226 11.84 -7.62 16.12
CA ALA A 226 12.52 -6.34 16.21
C ALA A 226 11.82 -5.26 15.36
N ASP A 227 11.42 -5.61 14.13
CA ASP A 227 10.70 -4.74 13.21
C ASP A 227 9.35 -4.31 13.78
N TYR A 228 8.53 -5.25 14.23
CA TYR A 228 7.26 -4.92 14.87
C TYR A 228 7.42 -4.06 16.12
N THR A 229 8.47 -4.29 16.90
CA THR A 229 8.76 -3.50 18.10
C THR A 229 9.16 -2.06 17.76
N VAL A 230 9.98 -1.87 16.73
CA VAL A 230 10.42 -0.53 16.33
C VAL A 230 9.27 0.30 15.77
N ARG A 231 8.34 -0.33 15.03
CA ARG A 231 7.17 0.37 14.46
C ARG A 231 6.21 0.93 15.52
N GLN A 232 6.28 0.47 16.76
CA GLN A 232 5.48 0.99 17.88
C GLN A 232 6.07 2.25 18.52
N ARG A 233 7.29 2.67 18.14
CA ARG A 233 7.92 3.90 18.66
C ARG A 233 7.24 5.15 18.13
N ALA A 234 7.53 6.29 18.77
CA ALA A 234 7.10 7.60 18.30
C ALA A 234 7.66 7.87 16.90
N LYS A 235 6.83 8.34 15.98
CA LYS A 235 7.21 8.54 14.56
C LYS A 235 8.22 9.67 14.34
N SER A 236 8.53 10.45 15.39
CA SER A 236 9.63 11.40 15.40
C SER A 236 11.02 10.77 15.62
N ASP A 237 11.10 9.45 15.94
CA ASP A 237 12.38 8.76 16.08
C ASP A 237 13.09 8.72 14.71
N PRO A 238 14.36 9.19 14.63
CA PRO A 238 15.13 9.19 13.37
C PRO A 238 15.28 7.82 12.70
N VAL A 239 15.08 6.71 13.42
CA VAL A 239 15.14 5.35 12.87
C VAL A 239 14.17 5.18 11.69
N PHE A 240 13.02 5.87 11.70
CA PHE A 240 12.02 5.78 10.64
C PHE A 240 12.47 6.32 9.29
N LEU A 241 13.52 7.13 9.24
CA LEU A 241 14.10 7.59 7.96
C LEU A 241 14.76 6.44 7.17
N GLY A 242 15.22 5.39 7.86
CA GLY A 242 15.88 4.23 7.25
C GLY A 242 14.99 2.98 7.13
N LEU A 243 13.72 3.04 7.56
CA LEU A 243 12.79 1.92 7.48
C LEU A 243 11.89 2.04 6.25
N ASP A 244 11.63 0.91 5.58
CA ASP A 244 10.61 0.84 4.54
C ASP A 244 9.23 0.99 5.16
N ASP A 245 8.87 0.08 6.05
CA ASP A 245 7.61 0.09 6.75
C ASP A 245 7.70 0.89 8.05
N LYS A 246 6.90 1.93 8.18
CA LYS A 246 6.94 2.85 9.31
C LYS A 246 5.78 2.67 10.27
N TRP A 247 4.63 2.19 9.77
CA TRP A 247 3.40 2.10 10.54
C TRP A 247 2.86 0.67 10.60
N MET A 248 2.25 0.37 11.73
CA MET A 248 1.13 -0.55 11.89
C MET A 248 0.00 0.31 12.45
N PHE A 249 -1.14 0.32 11.78
CA PHE A 249 -2.22 1.23 12.13
C PHE A 249 -3.15 0.67 13.19
N THR A 250 -3.91 1.55 13.82
CA THR A 250 -5.03 1.19 14.70
C THR A 250 -6.33 1.79 14.15
N ARG A 251 -7.48 1.21 14.50
CA ARG A 251 -8.77 1.82 14.20
C ARG A 251 -8.87 3.22 14.78
N THR A 252 -8.39 3.41 16.02
CA THR A 252 -8.37 4.71 16.70
C THR A 252 -7.59 5.77 15.92
N TYR A 253 -6.49 5.40 15.26
CA TYR A 253 -5.76 6.32 14.39
C TYR A 253 -6.66 6.85 13.27
N PHE A 254 -7.33 5.96 12.54
CA PHE A 254 -8.17 6.34 11.42
C PHE A 254 -9.46 7.04 11.84
N GLU A 255 -10.06 6.67 13.00
CA GLU A 255 -11.21 7.39 13.58
C GLU A 255 -10.83 8.84 13.96
N ARG A 256 -9.65 9.05 14.51
CA ARG A 256 -9.13 10.39 14.79
C ARG A 256 -8.97 11.19 13.50
N ILE A 257 -8.35 10.62 12.46
CA ILE A 257 -8.20 11.26 11.15
C ILE A 257 -9.56 11.58 10.54
N ARG A 258 -10.53 10.66 10.62
CA ARG A 258 -11.91 10.91 10.16
C ARG A 258 -12.48 12.18 10.80
N SER A 259 -12.36 12.27 12.11
CA SER A 259 -12.90 13.40 12.88
C SER A 259 -12.16 14.71 12.59
N GLU A 260 -10.82 14.68 12.60
CA GLU A 260 -9.98 15.87 12.42
C GLU A 260 -10.08 16.47 11.01
N GLN A 261 -10.25 15.63 9.99
CA GLN A 261 -10.29 16.06 8.60
C GLN A 261 -11.71 16.19 8.02
N GLY A 262 -12.75 15.87 8.81
CA GLY A 262 -14.13 16.04 8.39
C GLY A 262 -14.65 15.01 7.37
N TRP A 263 -14.08 13.79 7.39
CA TRP A 263 -14.63 12.69 6.60
C TRP A 263 -16.00 12.28 7.12
N ALA A 264 -16.97 12.12 6.21
CA ALA A 264 -18.34 11.78 6.58
C ALA A 264 -18.46 10.35 7.11
N GLU A 265 -17.71 9.43 6.51
CA GLU A 265 -17.78 8.00 6.82
C GLU A 265 -16.38 7.38 6.85
N LEU A 266 -16.22 6.36 7.69
CA LEU A 266 -15.06 5.46 7.73
C LEU A 266 -15.57 4.03 7.81
N VAL A 267 -15.22 3.23 6.82
CA VAL A 267 -15.45 1.78 6.79
C VAL A 267 -14.12 1.07 6.93
N THR A 268 -14.04 0.11 7.85
CA THR A 268 -12.85 -0.74 8.00
C THR A 268 -13.28 -2.20 8.12
N TYR A 269 -12.61 -3.09 7.41
CA TYR A 269 -12.79 -4.53 7.57
C TYR A 269 -11.47 -5.29 7.42
N ALA A 270 -11.35 -6.39 8.16
CA ALA A 270 -10.17 -7.23 8.13
C ALA A 270 -10.04 -7.98 6.79
N LEU A 271 -8.82 -8.04 6.28
CA LEU A 271 -8.47 -8.86 5.12
C LEU A 271 -8.04 -10.26 5.59
N ASN A 272 -8.10 -11.24 4.67
CA ASN A 272 -7.52 -12.58 4.83
C ASN A 272 -7.97 -13.32 6.10
N VAL A 273 -9.20 -13.06 6.58
CA VAL A 273 -9.76 -13.70 7.77
C VAL A 273 -10.01 -15.17 7.51
N CYS A 274 -9.28 -16.04 8.21
CA CYS A 274 -9.44 -17.48 8.15
C CYS A 274 -8.95 -18.14 9.45
N PRO A 275 -9.33 -19.41 9.75
CA PRO A 275 -8.91 -20.10 10.95
C PRO A 275 -7.39 -20.27 11.14
N THR A 276 -6.62 -20.21 10.04
CA THR A 276 -5.15 -20.37 9.99
C THR A 276 -4.43 -19.06 9.69
N MET A 277 -4.95 -17.94 10.15
CA MET A 277 -4.46 -16.61 9.79
C MET A 277 -2.99 -16.40 10.20
N LEU A 278 -2.61 -16.80 11.44
CA LEU A 278 -1.23 -16.67 11.91
C LEU A 278 -0.28 -17.62 11.21
N ARG A 279 -0.74 -18.85 10.91
CA ARG A 279 0.04 -19.83 10.14
C ARG A 279 0.33 -19.30 8.74
N ASN A 280 -0.70 -18.82 8.04
CA ASN A 280 -0.54 -18.26 6.69
C ASN A 280 0.44 -17.08 6.68
N GLN A 281 0.35 -16.20 7.68
CA GLN A 281 1.28 -15.07 7.83
C GLN A 281 2.71 -15.55 8.08
N ALA A 282 2.91 -16.55 8.93
CA ALA A 282 4.24 -17.11 9.18
C ALA A 282 4.85 -17.75 7.92
N GLU A 283 4.04 -18.45 7.11
CA GLU A 283 4.48 -19.00 5.82
C GLU A 283 4.86 -17.89 4.83
N VAL A 284 4.08 -16.81 4.76
CA VAL A 284 4.42 -15.62 3.95
C VAL A 284 5.74 -15.00 4.40
N HIS A 285 5.95 -14.84 5.71
CA HIS A 285 7.21 -14.30 6.24
C HIS A 285 8.40 -15.19 5.88
N LEU A 286 8.29 -16.53 6.05
CA LEU A 286 9.35 -17.46 5.66
C LEU A 286 9.67 -17.34 4.17
N LYS A 287 8.66 -17.33 3.33
CA LYS A 287 8.81 -17.27 1.87
C LYS A 287 9.41 -15.94 1.41
N LEU A 288 8.82 -14.81 1.80
CA LEU A 288 9.23 -13.48 1.32
C LEU A 288 10.45 -12.93 2.08
N GLY A 289 10.52 -13.14 3.40
CA GLY A 289 11.56 -12.57 4.24
C GLY A 289 12.89 -13.34 4.23
N ALA A 290 12.90 -14.62 3.82
CA ALA A 290 14.11 -15.44 3.83
C ALA A 290 14.15 -16.53 2.74
N GLN A 291 13.16 -16.61 1.83
CA GLN A 291 13.02 -17.63 0.79
C GLN A 291 13.07 -19.07 1.36
N LEU A 292 12.47 -19.26 2.53
CA LEU A 292 12.47 -20.52 3.25
C LEU A 292 11.14 -21.26 3.08
N PRO A 293 11.18 -22.62 3.02
CA PRO A 293 9.97 -23.43 3.06
C PRO A 293 9.39 -23.49 4.49
N PRO A 294 8.10 -23.86 4.67
CA PRO A 294 7.51 -24.06 6.01
C PRO A 294 8.28 -25.05 6.89
N SER A 295 8.90 -26.07 6.29
CA SER A 295 9.73 -27.07 7.00
C SER A 295 11.01 -26.50 7.66
N ALA A 296 11.34 -25.23 7.41
CA ALA A 296 12.44 -24.55 8.07
C ALA A 296 12.16 -24.23 9.55
N LEU A 297 10.89 -24.16 9.96
CA LEU A 297 10.49 -24.10 11.36
C LEU A 297 10.22 -25.52 11.89
N PRO A 298 10.66 -25.85 13.13
CA PRO A 298 10.38 -27.15 13.74
C PRO A 298 8.89 -27.29 14.11
N ASP A 299 8.40 -28.55 14.18
CA ASP A 299 6.99 -28.85 14.45
C ASP A 299 6.47 -28.22 15.74
N TRP A 300 7.29 -28.16 16.80
CA TRP A 300 6.86 -27.54 18.05
C TRP A 300 6.61 -26.03 17.90
N ALA A 301 7.31 -25.33 16.99
CA ALA A 301 7.07 -23.92 16.71
C ALA A 301 5.73 -23.72 15.95
N TRP A 302 5.43 -24.62 15.02
CA TRP A 302 4.12 -24.64 14.35
C TRP A 302 3.00 -24.96 15.32
N THR A 303 3.22 -25.85 16.29
CA THR A 303 2.22 -26.12 17.35
C THR A 303 1.85 -24.84 18.11
N ILE A 304 2.83 -24.00 18.45
CA ILE A 304 2.56 -22.70 19.12
C ILE A 304 1.70 -21.78 18.26
N ILE A 305 1.98 -21.71 16.95
CA ILE A 305 1.20 -20.91 16.00
C ILE A 305 -0.23 -21.44 15.90
N ASP A 306 -0.39 -22.76 15.71
CA ASP A 306 -1.69 -23.40 15.54
C ASP A 306 -2.55 -23.31 16.80
N GLU A 307 -1.96 -23.49 17.99
CA GLU A 307 -2.65 -23.29 19.27
C GLU A 307 -3.13 -21.84 19.42
N THR A 308 -2.32 -20.86 18.97
CA THR A 308 -2.69 -19.45 18.99
C THR A 308 -3.83 -19.19 18.02
N ASP A 309 -3.75 -19.70 16.78
CA ASP A 309 -4.86 -19.62 15.81
C ASP A 309 -6.15 -20.23 16.36
N ALA A 310 -6.06 -21.40 16.99
CA ALA A 310 -7.23 -22.09 17.57
C ALA A 310 -7.86 -21.33 18.76
N ALA A 311 -7.05 -20.55 19.48
CA ALA A 311 -7.53 -19.76 20.63
C ALA A 311 -8.28 -18.48 20.25
N ILE A 312 -8.16 -18.02 18.98
CA ILE A 312 -8.79 -16.79 18.50
C ILE A 312 -10.13 -17.14 17.84
N SER A 313 -11.23 -16.59 18.37
CA SER A 313 -12.56 -16.75 17.76
C SER A 313 -12.64 -16.01 16.40
N ASP A 314 -13.60 -16.40 15.55
CA ASP A 314 -13.82 -15.74 14.26
C ASP A 314 -14.19 -14.27 14.41
N ASP A 315 -14.91 -13.90 15.47
CA ASP A 315 -15.23 -12.50 15.76
C ASP A 315 -13.97 -11.70 16.11
N LEU A 316 -13.10 -12.27 16.97
CA LEU A 316 -11.82 -11.62 17.29
C LEU A 316 -10.90 -11.48 16.07
N ARG A 317 -10.90 -12.46 15.14
CA ARG A 317 -10.12 -12.34 13.90
C ARG A 317 -10.55 -11.16 13.04
N ARG A 318 -11.85 -10.87 13.00
CA ARG A 318 -12.38 -9.69 12.31
C ARG A 318 -12.04 -8.38 13.00
N GLU A 319 -11.98 -8.39 14.34
CA GLU A 319 -11.62 -7.22 15.13
C GLU A 319 -10.11 -6.98 15.16
N TRP A 320 -9.31 -8.04 15.22
CA TRP A 320 -7.85 -8.01 15.35
C TRP A 320 -7.19 -8.29 14.00
N ALA A 321 -7.49 -7.45 13.02
CA ALA A 321 -6.90 -7.55 11.70
C ALA A 321 -5.37 -7.51 11.75
N GLN A 322 -4.72 -8.32 10.92
CA GLN A 322 -3.31 -8.15 10.56
C GLN A 322 -3.18 -7.11 9.46
N GLU A 323 -4.10 -7.16 8.51
CA GLU A 323 -4.27 -6.21 7.42
C GLU A 323 -5.76 -5.88 7.32
N ALA A 324 -6.07 -4.64 6.97
CA ALA A 324 -7.44 -4.21 6.76
C ALA A 324 -7.58 -3.26 5.58
N ALA A 325 -8.74 -3.30 4.94
CA ALA A 325 -9.20 -2.21 4.10
C ALA A 325 -9.65 -1.04 4.99
N VAL A 326 -9.30 0.16 4.58
CA VAL A 326 -9.65 1.42 5.24
C VAL A 326 -10.23 2.35 4.18
N MET A 327 -11.50 2.68 4.31
CA MET A 327 -12.22 3.45 3.30
C MET A 327 -12.86 4.66 3.92
N PHE A 328 -12.56 5.83 3.36
CA PHE A 328 -13.11 7.11 3.81
C PHE A 328 -14.02 7.71 2.75
N ARG A 329 -15.17 8.20 3.14
CA ARG A 329 -16.08 8.92 2.26
C ARG A 329 -16.09 10.40 2.58
N LYS A 330 -15.97 11.23 1.54
CA LYS A 330 -16.18 12.67 1.64
C LYS A 330 -17.67 12.98 1.74
N ALA A 331 -18.03 14.00 2.49
CA ALA A 331 -19.42 14.48 2.56
C ALA A 331 -19.96 14.87 1.16
N LEU A 332 -21.28 14.74 0.99
CA LEU A 332 -22.01 15.15 -0.22
C LEU A 332 -21.97 16.67 -0.41
#